data_a9c184562fd4c57b2283891eacd081fa
#
_entry.id   a9c184562fd4c57b2283891eacd081fa
#
_cell.length_a   1.000
_cell.length_b   1.000
_cell.length_c   1.000
_cell.angle_alpha   90.00
_cell.angle_beta   90.00
_cell.angle_gamma   90.00
#
_symmetry.space_group_name_H-M   'P 1'
#
loop_
_entity.id
_entity.type
_entity.pdbx_description
1 polymer ?
#
loop_
_entity_poly.entity_id
_entity_poly.type
_entity_poly.pdbx_seq_one_letter_code
_entity_poly.pdbx_strand_id
1 'polypeptide(L)'
;KTNTWDTSDLTYSLYELNLEYKGGPVTYAIGKIKPRITGEYRTSSSAILTIERSMLVNQLRSETNYGFQVNNSDKKDKLGWAAGVWLNGNGGTGTGTFNNRIEPAFNSRDNCFITGTLSYDTSNDVFLKKSRLWLDYAHNFTKWGDDAQNKAYEKLTGYGFKSKYQGTGARDVVALTWEGSEGDFSLMTEVMAGFNVIGMKAGAENVFGVTVMPSYKFTPHWEGVVRYQMAAGSNAVKWEKRYTQNSTYSGTSDCMQALYLGVNYYIFECSPNMAKIMAGIEYAHSNGTDASRQKGFTGWSYNIAFRTNF
;
A
#
# COMPACT_ATOMS: atom_id res chain seq x y z
N LYS A 1 -29.25 -33.89 15.28
CA LYS A 1 -28.15 -33.04 14.70
C LYS A 1 -28.61 -31.61 14.87
N THR A 2 -28.14 -30.93 15.91
CA THR A 2 -28.34 -29.50 16.11
C THR A 2 -27.42 -28.77 15.13
N ASN A 3 -28.01 -28.09 14.14
CA ASN A 3 -27.30 -27.13 13.32
C ASN A 3 -26.99 -25.91 14.23
N THR A 4 -25.88 -25.95 14.90
CA THR A 4 -25.27 -24.73 15.47
C THR A 4 -24.71 -23.97 14.31
N TRP A 5 -25.30 -22.84 13.95
CA TRP A 5 -24.71 -21.86 13.10
C TRP A 5 -23.49 -21.37 13.84
N ASP A 6 -22.30 -21.78 13.37
CA ASP A 6 -21.05 -21.29 13.88
C ASP A 6 -20.87 -19.85 13.37
N THR A 7 -21.13 -18.89 14.25
CA THR A 7 -20.95 -17.47 13.94
C THR A 7 -19.49 -17.07 13.76
N SER A 8 -18.55 -18.01 13.94
CA SER A 8 -17.12 -17.78 13.71
C SER A 8 -16.79 -17.56 12.23
N ASP A 9 -17.66 -18.01 11.30
CA ASP A 9 -17.46 -17.85 9.86
C ASP A 9 -17.98 -16.51 9.29
N LEU A 10 -18.75 -15.74 10.08
CA LEU A 10 -19.17 -14.39 9.71
C LEU A 10 -18.10 -13.38 10.09
N THR A 11 -17.08 -13.27 9.26
CA THR A 11 -16.01 -12.31 9.45
C THR A 11 -16.38 -10.96 8.83
N TYR A 12 -16.90 -10.06 9.65
CA TYR A 12 -17.09 -8.67 9.27
C TYR A 12 -15.74 -7.95 9.34
N SER A 13 -15.19 -7.55 8.22
CA SER A 13 -14.05 -6.66 8.22
C SER A 13 -14.52 -5.25 7.87
N LEU A 14 -14.58 -4.38 8.88
CA LEU A 14 -14.79 -2.96 8.65
C LEU A 14 -13.51 -2.39 8.05
N TYR A 15 -13.54 -2.06 6.76
CA TYR A 15 -12.35 -1.55 6.05
C TYR A 15 -12.06 -0.09 6.42
N GLU A 16 -13.06 0.77 6.33
CA GLU A 16 -12.98 2.19 6.73
C GLU A 16 -14.24 2.59 7.49
N LEU A 17 -14.08 3.36 8.55
CA LEU A 17 -15.14 4.05 9.28
C LEU A 17 -14.57 5.32 9.87
N ASN A 18 -15.00 6.45 9.37
CA ASN A 18 -14.50 7.73 9.83
C ASN A 18 -15.59 8.80 9.91
N LEU A 19 -15.30 9.82 10.69
CA LEU A 19 -16.02 11.09 10.69
C LEU A 19 -15.13 12.13 10.04
N GLU A 20 -15.66 12.82 9.06
CA GLU A 20 -14.96 13.88 8.33
C GLU A 20 -15.68 15.21 8.55
N TYR A 21 -14.92 16.22 9.01
CA TYR A 21 -15.39 17.60 9.14
C TYR A 21 -14.61 18.51 8.19
N LYS A 22 -15.35 19.17 7.29
CA LYS A 22 -14.82 20.13 6.33
C LYS A 22 -15.05 21.54 6.85
N GLY A 23 -14.04 22.08 7.54
CA GLY A 23 -14.05 23.42 8.13
C GLY A 23 -13.25 24.42 7.29
N GLY A 24 -13.89 25.00 6.28
CA GLY A 24 -13.23 25.96 5.39
C GLY A 24 -12.14 25.31 4.53
N PRO A 25 -10.88 25.83 4.58
CA PRO A 25 -9.78 25.30 3.74
C PRO A 25 -9.20 23.99 4.26
N VAL A 26 -9.61 23.52 5.42
CA VAL A 26 -9.02 22.36 6.10
C VAL A 26 -10.08 21.31 6.36
N THR A 27 -9.71 20.06 6.08
CA THR A 27 -10.51 18.88 6.39
C THR A 27 -9.87 18.12 7.53
N TYR A 28 -10.68 17.75 8.51
CA TYR A 28 -10.33 16.93 9.65
C TYR A 28 -11.02 15.59 9.52
N ALA A 29 -10.30 14.51 9.73
CA ALA A 29 -10.87 13.16 9.70
C ALA A 29 -10.37 12.35 10.91
N ILE A 30 -11.29 11.64 11.56
CA ILE A 30 -11.00 10.76 12.70
C ILE A 30 -11.69 9.43 12.51
N GLY A 31 -11.03 8.34 12.85
CA GLY A 31 -11.58 6.99 12.76
C GLY A 31 -10.61 5.99 12.13
N LYS A 32 -11.15 4.93 11.55
CA LYS A 32 -10.36 3.97 10.76
C LYS A 32 -10.29 4.46 9.33
N ILE A 33 -9.12 4.99 8.95
CA ILE A 33 -8.89 5.70 7.70
C ILE A 33 -7.65 5.13 7.03
N LYS A 34 -7.58 5.31 5.73
CA LYS A 34 -6.41 5.01 4.91
C LYS A 34 -5.39 6.15 5.04
N PRO A 35 -4.21 5.92 5.65
CA PRO A 35 -3.15 6.92 5.69
C PRO A 35 -2.72 7.31 4.27
N ARG A 36 -2.51 8.60 4.03
CA ARG A 36 -2.07 9.10 2.72
C ARG A 36 -0.56 8.98 2.63
N ILE A 37 -0.08 7.87 2.12
CA ILE A 37 1.34 7.59 1.86
C ILE A 37 1.41 6.97 0.47
N THR A 38 2.31 7.43 -0.38
CA THR A 38 2.54 6.95 -1.76
C THR A 38 1.39 7.23 -2.74
N GLY A 39 1.74 7.48 -4.00
CA GLY A 39 0.78 7.78 -5.06
C GLY A 39 -0.17 6.62 -5.35
N GLU A 40 0.41 5.45 -5.55
CA GLU A 40 -0.37 4.26 -5.88
C GLU A 40 -1.31 3.84 -4.73
N TYR A 41 -0.88 4.04 -3.47
CA TYR A 41 -1.74 3.74 -2.32
C TYR A 41 -2.78 4.82 -2.07
N ARG A 42 -2.49 6.08 -2.37
CA ARG A 42 -3.44 7.20 -2.31
C ARG A 42 -4.62 6.98 -3.25
N THR A 43 -4.37 6.37 -4.40
CA THR A 43 -5.41 6.00 -5.38
C THR A 43 -6.37 4.98 -4.76
N SER A 44 -7.68 5.21 -4.94
CA SER A 44 -8.72 4.25 -4.52
C SER A 44 -8.51 2.89 -5.16
N SER A 45 -8.85 1.82 -4.46
CA SER A 45 -8.77 0.46 -5.01
C SER A 45 -9.63 0.27 -6.27
N SER A 46 -10.73 1.00 -6.39
CA SER A 46 -11.58 1.00 -7.60
C SER A 46 -10.92 1.73 -8.78
N ALA A 47 -10.02 2.69 -8.51
CA ALA A 47 -9.40 3.53 -9.52
C ALA A 47 -8.01 3.06 -9.98
N ILE A 48 -7.35 2.13 -9.27
CA ILE A 48 -6.04 1.64 -9.68
C ILE A 48 -6.09 1.01 -11.09
N LEU A 49 -5.02 1.23 -11.85
CA LEU A 49 -4.93 0.79 -13.25
C LEU A 49 -4.40 -0.64 -13.41
N THR A 50 -3.71 -1.15 -12.42
CA THR A 50 -3.16 -2.51 -12.40
C THR A 50 -3.94 -3.39 -11.43
N ILE A 51 -3.95 -4.70 -11.65
CA ILE A 51 -4.70 -5.64 -10.80
C ILE A 51 -4.18 -5.61 -9.37
N GLU A 52 -2.86 -5.50 -9.19
CA GLU A 52 -2.21 -5.36 -7.89
C GLU A 52 -1.32 -4.12 -7.87
N ARG A 53 -1.13 -3.51 -6.70
CA ARG A 53 -0.18 -2.42 -6.51
C ARG A 53 1.27 -2.89 -6.69
N SER A 54 2.18 -1.95 -6.83
CA SER A 54 3.61 -2.24 -6.93
C SER A 54 4.13 -2.96 -5.67
N MET A 55 5.17 -3.76 -5.84
CA MET A 55 5.73 -4.58 -4.77
C MET A 55 6.19 -3.74 -3.58
N LEU A 56 6.83 -2.60 -3.86
CA LEU A 56 7.37 -1.76 -2.80
C LEU A 56 6.28 -0.99 -2.06
N VAL A 57 5.24 -0.55 -2.77
CA VAL A 57 4.05 0.02 -2.13
C VAL A 57 3.39 -1.01 -1.22
N ASN A 58 3.21 -2.25 -1.66
CA ASN A 58 2.65 -3.31 -0.82
C ASN A 58 3.52 -3.64 0.39
N GLN A 59 4.83 -3.51 0.28
CA GLN A 59 5.77 -3.76 1.38
C GLN A 59 5.79 -2.61 2.40
N LEU A 60 5.77 -1.35 1.95
CA LEU A 60 6.05 -0.18 2.79
C LEU A 60 4.79 0.58 3.24
N ARG A 61 3.66 0.43 2.53
CA ARG A 61 2.42 1.09 2.91
C ARG A 61 1.90 0.61 4.26
N SER A 62 1.17 1.48 4.93
CA SER A 62 0.28 1.05 6.01
C SER A 62 -1.05 0.57 5.42
N GLU A 63 -1.74 -0.32 6.11
CA GLU A 63 -3.16 -0.58 5.85
C GLU A 63 -4.03 0.56 6.42
N THR A 64 -5.36 0.45 6.33
CA THR A 64 -6.26 1.36 7.04
C THR A 64 -6.04 1.23 8.54
N ASN A 65 -5.83 2.35 9.22
CA ASN A 65 -5.54 2.41 10.65
C ASN A 65 -6.45 3.40 11.38
N TYR A 66 -6.62 3.18 12.66
CA TYR A 66 -7.28 4.16 13.52
C TYR A 66 -6.35 5.35 13.71
N GLY A 67 -6.88 6.55 13.52
CA GLY A 67 -6.08 7.76 13.66
C GLY A 67 -6.85 9.03 13.41
N PHE A 68 -6.10 10.11 13.41
CA PHE A 68 -6.56 11.45 13.12
C PHE A 68 -5.71 12.01 11.97
N GLN A 69 -6.35 12.62 11.00
CA GLN A 69 -5.71 13.27 9.87
C GLN A 69 -6.27 14.66 9.67
N VAL A 70 -5.40 15.57 9.33
CA VAL A 70 -5.74 16.91 8.88
C VAL A 70 -5.10 17.17 7.52
N ASN A 71 -5.86 17.79 6.61
CA ASN A 71 -5.34 18.14 5.29
C ASN A 71 -6.05 19.39 4.74
N ASN A 72 -5.39 20.11 3.85
CA ASN A 72 -6.09 21.08 3.04
C ASN A 72 -6.73 20.39 1.82
N SER A 73 -7.63 21.09 1.14
CA SER A 73 -8.32 20.56 -0.03
C SER A 73 -7.39 20.53 -1.25
N ASP A 74 -6.49 19.60 -1.23
CA ASP A 74 -5.28 19.39 -2.02
C ASP A 74 -5.45 19.39 -3.55
N LYS A 75 -6.66 19.32 -4.08
CA LYS A 75 -6.88 19.30 -5.53
C LYS A 75 -7.08 20.68 -6.17
N LYS A 76 -7.31 21.71 -5.38
CA LYS A 76 -7.59 23.07 -5.87
C LYS A 76 -6.42 24.03 -5.63
N ASP A 77 -5.60 23.77 -4.63
CA ASP A 77 -4.50 24.64 -4.24
C ASP A 77 -3.21 24.22 -4.98
N LYS A 78 -2.40 25.20 -5.36
CA LYS A 78 -1.08 24.94 -5.93
C LYS A 78 -0.21 24.14 -4.98
N LEU A 79 -0.30 24.44 -3.68
CA LEU A 79 0.37 23.71 -2.59
C LEU A 79 -0.66 22.95 -1.76
N GLY A 80 -0.54 21.62 -1.72
CA GLY A 80 -1.32 20.74 -0.86
C GLY A 80 -0.49 20.18 0.28
N TRP A 81 -1.14 19.85 1.41
CA TRP A 81 -0.50 19.20 2.54
C TRP A 81 -1.47 18.31 3.31
N ALA A 82 -0.93 17.31 3.97
CA ALA A 82 -1.64 16.49 4.95
C ALA A 82 -0.71 16.09 6.08
N ALA A 83 -1.26 15.93 7.28
CA ALA A 83 -0.57 15.37 8.42
C ALA A 83 -1.49 14.40 9.15
N GLY A 84 -0.95 13.32 9.70
CA GLY A 84 -1.73 12.33 10.42
C GLY A 84 -0.97 11.66 11.55
N VAL A 85 -1.72 11.23 12.56
CA VAL A 85 -1.23 10.40 13.67
C VAL A 85 -2.08 9.15 13.72
N TRP A 86 -1.44 8.00 13.79
CA TRP A 86 -2.06 6.71 13.60
C TRP A 86 -1.65 5.73 14.69
N LEU A 87 -2.57 4.91 15.11
CA LEU A 87 -2.27 3.79 15.99
C LEU A 87 -1.78 2.61 15.15
N ASN A 88 -0.70 1.98 15.55
CA ASN A 88 -0.20 0.72 14.95
C ASN A 88 -1.11 -0.48 15.28
N GLY A 89 -2.36 -0.23 15.56
CA GLY A 89 -3.38 -1.25 15.68
C GLY A 89 -3.59 -1.94 14.34
N ASN A 90 -3.99 -3.17 14.41
CA ASN A 90 -4.18 -4.02 13.27
C ASN A 90 -5.17 -3.44 12.24
N GLY A 91 -4.66 -2.73 11.25
CA GLY A 91 -5.41 -2.35 10.06
C GLY A 91 -5.66 -3.51 9.12
N GLY A 92 -5.02 -4.64 9.34
CA GLY A 92 -5.08 -5.80 8.45
C GLY A 92 -6.48 -6.39 8.29
N THR A 93 -6.69 -7.01 7.17
CA THR A 93 -7.88 -7.78 6.76
C THR A 93 -8.11 -9.04 7.59
N GLY A 94 -7.53 -9.14 8.78
CA GLY A 94 -7.70 -10.30 9.64
C GLY A 94 -9.07 -10.32 10.30
N THR A 95 -9.63 -11.48 10.34
CA THR A 95 -10.80 -11.88 11.10
C THR A 95 -10.59 -11.64 12.59
N GLY A 96 -11.42 -10.86 13.21
CA GLY A 96 -11.37 -10.61 14.63
C GLY A 96 -12.34 -9.51 15.05
N THR A 97 -12.87 -9.62 16.22
CA THR A 97 -13.76 -8.65 16.82
C THR A 97 -13.09 -7.30 16.97
N PHE A 98 -13.84 -6.22 16.86
CA PHE A 98 -13.40 -4.84 17.00
C PHE A 98 -12.51 -4.62 18.25
N ASN A 99 -12.85 -5.28 19.36
CA ASN A 99 -12.13 -5.17 20.64
C ASN A 99 -10.70 -5.73 20.60
N ASN A 100 -10.48 -6.86 19.92
CA ASN A 100 -9.15 -7.49 19.87
C ASN A 100 -8.09 -6.68 19.08
N ARG A 101 -8.47 -5.55 18.50
CA ARG A 101 -7.61 -4.77 17.60
C ARG A 101 -7.27 -3.39 18.11
N ILE A 102 -8.11 -2.83 18.96
CA ILE A 102 -7.88 -1.51 19.56
C ILE A 102 -7.09 -1.66 20.86
N GLU A 103 -7.41 -2.65 21.69
CA GLU A 103 -6.77 -2.84 23.01
C GLU A 103 -5.24 -2.88 22.97
N PRO A 104 -4.58 -3.66 22.10
CA PRO A 104 -3.12 -3.65 22.07
C PRO A 104 -2.51 -2.33 21.62
N ALA A 105 -3.22 -1.57 20.78
CA ALA A 105 -2.75 -0.26 20.33
C ALA A 105 -2.73 0.77 21.46
N PHE A 106 -3.70 0.71 22.37
CA PHE A 106 -3.77 1.60 23.54
C PHE A 106 -2.86 1.18 24.68
N ASN A 107 -2.51 -0.10 24.77
CA ASN A 107 -1.69 -0.63 25.86
C ASN A 107 -0.18 -0.45 25.66
N SER A 108 0.27 -0.04 24.48
CA SER A 108 1.68 0.18 24.18
C SER A 108 1.93 1.66 23.88
N ARG A 109 2.73 2.33 24.72
CA ARG A 109 3.08 3.74 24.58
C ARG A 109 3.81 4.08 23.28
N ASP A 110 4.46 3.09 22.67
CA ASP A 110 5.30 3.28 21.49
C ASP A 110 4.62 2.69 20.21
N ASN A 111 3.30 2.49 20.25
CA ASN A 111 2.59 1.79 19.17
C ASN A 111 1.83 2.75 18.27
N CYS A 112 2.53 3.72 17.70
CA CYS A 112 1.96 4.69 16.78
C CYS A 112 2.93 5.04 15.65
N PHE A 113 2.40 5.63 14.61
CA PHE A 113 3.18 6.26 13.55
C PHE A 113 2.55 7.58 13.13
N ILE A 114 3.36 8.43 12.54
CA ILE A 114 2.93 9.70 11.96
C ILE A 114 3.10 9.69 10.45
N THR A 115 2.31 10.49 9.75
CA THR A 115 2.46 10.73 8.32
C THR A 115 2.45 12.20 8.01
N GLY A 116 3.22 12.59 7.00
CA GLY A 116 3.21 13.91 6.42
C GLY A 116 3.21 13.82 4.90
N THR A 117 2.43 14.66 4.24
CA THR A 117 2.36 14.79 2.79
C THR A 117 2.48 16.24 2.41
N LEU A 118 3.30 16.52 1.41
CA LEU A 118 3.33 17.80 0.70
C LEU A 118 3.05 17.53 -0.77
N SER A 119 2.32 18.42 -1.43
CA SER A 119 2.11 18.30 -2.87
C SER A 119 2.14 19.67 -3.55
N TYR A 120 2.60 19.67 -4.79
CA TYR A 120 2.71 20.86 -5.60
C TYR A 120 2.13 20.60 -6.99
N ASP A 121 1.24 21.48 -7.42
CA ASP A 121 0.65 21.44 -8.76
C ASP A 121 1.70 21.91 -9.77
N THR A 122 2.14 21.00 -10.64
CA THR A 122 3.14 21.22 -11.68
C THR A 122 2.52 21.42 -13.08
N SER A 123 1.22 21.59 -13.17
CA SER A 123 0.47 21.59 -14.45
C SER A 123 0.95 22.61 -15.47
N ASN A 124 1.56 23.70 -15.04
CA ASN A 124 2.10 24.73 -15.94
C ASN A 124 3.63 24.68 -16.07
N ASP A 125 4.28 23.80 -15.34
CA ASP A 125 5.74 23.78 -15.20
C ASP A 125 6.37 22.61 -15.99
N VAL A 126 5.56 21.66 -16.46
CA VAL A 126 5.98 20.45 -17.18
C VAL A 126 5.10 20.19 -18.43
N PHE A 127 5.51 19.21 -19.23
CA PHE A 127 4.88 18.90 -20.52
C PHE A 127 3.45 18.33 -20.42
N LEU A 128 3.02 17.83 -19.26
CA LEU A 128 1.64 17.34 -19.06
C LEU A 128 0.78 18.42 -18.41
N LYS A 129 -0.35 18.74 -19.02
CA LYS A 129 -1.23 19.84 -18.61
C LYS A 129 -1.89 19.68 -17.24
N LYS A 130 -2.06 18.45 -16.77
CA LYS A 130 -2.58 18.15 -15.45
C LYS A 130 -1.55 17.31 -14.74
N SER A 131 -0.77 17.93 -13.86
CA SER A 131 0.28 17.19 -13.16
C SER A 131 0.48 17.69 -11.73
N ARG A 132 0.93 16.80 -10.86
CA ARG A 132 1.20 17.08 -9.46
C ARG A 132 2.35 16.25 -8.94
N LEU A 133 3.22 16.89 -8.19
CA LEU A 133 4.30 16.26 -7.44
C LEU A 133 3.86 16.08 -5.99
N TRP A 134 4.18 14.93 -5.42
CA TRP A 134 3.88 14.58 -4.04
C TRP A 134 5.14 14.11 -3.33
N LEU A 135 5.34 14.59 -2.11
CA LEU A 135 6.36 14.09 -1.19
C LEU A 135 5.65 13.57 0.06
N ASP A 136 5.79 12.30 0.32
CA ASP A 136 5.22 11.63 1.48
C ASP A 136 6.33 11.17 2.42
N TYR A 137 6.07 11.29 3.72
CA TYR A 137 6.90 10.78 4.78
C TYR A 137 6.06 10.09 5.84
N ALA A 138 6.57 8.96 6.35
CA ALA A 138 6.00 8.32 7.52
C ALA A 138 7.12 7.90 8.48
N HIS A 139 6.89 8.08 9.78
CA HIS A 139 7.77 7.61 10.85
C HIS A 139 7.00 6.75 11.83
N ASN A 140 7.52 5.55 12.09
CA ASN A 140 6.93 4.56 12.98
C ASN A 140 7.70 4.51 14.29
N PHE A 141 7.06 4.89 15.39
CA PHE A 141 7.66 4.92 16.73
C PHE A 141 7.75 3.54 17.39
N THR A 142 7.16 2.50 16.78
CA THR A 142 7.20 1.16 17.36
C THR A 142 8.63 0.69 17.55
N LYS A 143 8.96 0.28 18.77
CA LYS A 143 10.26 -0.30 19.08
C LYS A 143 10.34 -1.72 18.52
N TRP A 144 11.15 -1.87 17.51
CA TRP A 144 11.44 -3.14 16.87
C TRP A 144 12.74 -3.71 17.43
N GLY A 145 12.72 -4.95 17.86
CA GLY A 145 13.95 -5.67 18.18
C GLY A 145 14.12 -6.15 19.60
N ASP A 146 13.16 -6.00 20.48
CA ASP A 146 13.16 -6.72 21.73
C ASP A 146 12.61 -8.14 21.51
N ASP A 147 13.52 -9.09 21.29
CA ASP A 147 13.16 -10.50 21.06
C ASP A 147 12.36 -11.09 22.22
N ALA A 148 12.50 -10.58 23.44
CA ALA A 148 11.76 -11.05 24.60
C ALA A 148 10.28 -10.63 24.53
N GLN A 149 10.00 -9.39 24.13
CA GLN A 149 8.64 -8.90 23.93
C GLN A 149 7.96 -9.57 22.73
N ASN A 150 8.70 -9.76 21.63
CA ASN A 150 8.22 -10.47 20.46
C ASN A 150 7.84 -11.93 20.78
N LYS A 151 8.67 -12.64 21.53
CA LYS A 151 8.41 -14.02 21.96
C LYS A 151 7.25 -14.12 22.96
N ALA A 152 7.15 -13.18 23.90
CA ALA A 152 6.03 -13.12 24.84
C ALA A 152 4.71 -12.88 24.12
N TYR A 153 4.70 -12.04 23.10
CA TYR A 153 3.52 -11.75 22.29
C TYR A 153 3.13 -12.93 21.40
N GLU A 154 4.08 -13.59 20.76
CA GLU A 154 3.87 -14.83 19.99
C GLU A 154 3.25 -15.93 20.86
N LYS A 155 3.72 -16.06 22.10
CA LYS A 155 3.19 -17.03 23.07
C LYS A 155 1.77 -16.73 23.51
N LEU A 156 1.42 -15.43 23.64
CA LEU A 156 0.09 -14.98 24.07
C LEU A 156 -0.97 -15.05 22.97
N THR A 157 -0.60 -14.82 21.72
CA THR A 157 -1.53 -14.62 20.61
C THR A 157 -1.46 -15.70 19.53
N GLY A 158 -0.43 -16.55 19.57
CA GLY A 158 -0.14 -17.51 18.49
C GLY A 158 0.28 -16.87 17.16
N TYR A 159 0.52 -15.55 17.16
CA TYR A 159 0.92 -14.81 15.97
C TYR A 159 2.19 -14.03 16.23
N GLY A 160 3.14 -14.10 15.32
CA GLY A 160 4.34 -13.28 15.39
C GLY A 160 3.99 -11.80 15.40
N PHE A 161 4.60 -11.05 16.30
CA PHE A 161 4.44 -9.58 16.42
C PHE A 161 4.61 -8.87 15.07
N LYS A 162 5.47 -9.42 14.20
CA LYS A 162 5.80 -8.92 12.88
C LYS A 162 4.65 -8.91 11.87
N SER A 163 3.59 -9.67 12.09
CA SER A 163 2.51 -9.82 11.09
C SER A 163 1.27 -8.97 11.35
N LYS A 164 1.05 -8.51 12.57
CA LYS A 164 -0.23 -7.89 12.97
C LYS A 164 -0.18 -6.39 13.27
N TYR A 165 0.97 -5.82 13.62
CA TYR A 165 1.08 -4.44 14.13
C TYR A 165 1.97 -3.53 13.29
N GLN A 166 2.17 -3.86 12.04
CA GLN A 166 2.95 -3.04 11.13
C GLN A 166 2.10 -1.87 10.65
N GLY A 167 2.25 -0.71 11.26
CA GLY A 167 1.69 0.52 10.74
C GLY A 167 2.26 0.81 9.35
N THR A 168 3.58 0.77 9.23
CA THR A 168 4.33 0.88 7.98
C THR A 168 5.31 -0.29 7.85
N GLY A 169 5.72 -0.64 6.64
CA GLY A 169 6.66 -1.74 6.41
C GLY A 169 8.11 -1.43 6.78
N ALA A 170 8.40 -0.21 7.21
CA ALA A 170 9.71 0.27 7.67
C ALA A 170 9.53 1.29 8.79
N ARG A 171 10.60 1.60 9.55
CA ARG A 171 10.57 2.67 10.53
C ARG A 171 10.31 4.01 9.87
N ASP A 172 11.06 4.31 8.83
CA ASP A 172 10.91 5.54 8.04
C ASP A 172 10.58 5.16 6.60
N VAL A 173 9.55 5.78 6.05
CA VAL A 173 9.16 5.64 4.65
C VAL A 173 9.14 7.01 4.01
N VAL A 174 9.81 7.14 2.88
CA VAL A 174 9.78 8.34 2.04
C VAL A 174 9.30 7.93 0.66
N ALA A 175 8.38 8.68 0.07
CA ALA A 175 7.96 8.49 -1.31
C ALA A 175 7.87 9.83 -2.03
N LEU A 176 8.39 9.86 -3.24
CA LEU A 176 8.25 10.98 -4.17
C LEU A 176 7.47 10.46 -5.37
N THR A 177 6.25 10.98 -5.55
CA THR A 177 5.37 10.59 -6.64
C THR A 177 5.12 11.78 -7.56
N TRP A 178 5.25 11.58 -8.86
CA TRP A 178 4.77 12.52 -9.84
C TRP A 178 3.69 11.86 -10.70
N GLU A 179 2.56 12.52 -10.78
CA GLU A 179 1.40 12.09 -11.57
C GLU A 179 1.09 13.16 -12.60
N GLY A 180 0.83 12.77 -13.84
CA GLY A 180 0.45 13.71 -14.86
C GLY A 180 -0.43 13.08 -15.94
N SER A 181 -1.26 13.93 -16.59
CA SER A 181 -2.08 13.50 -17.72
C SER A 181 -2.26 14.61 -18.73
N GLU A 182 -2.36 14.22 -20.01
CA GLU A 182 -2.73 15.07 -21.12
C GLU A 182 -3.54 14.29 -22.16
N GLY A 183 -4.79 14.74 -22.41
CA GLY A 183 -5.71 14.00 -23.26
C GLY A 183 -5.98 12.60 -22.69
N ASP A 184 -5.72 11.60 -23.51
CA ASP A 184 -5.92 10.19 -23.17
C ASP A 184 -4.69 9.54 -22.54
N PHE A 185 -3.56 10.24 -22.49
CA PHE A 185 -2.32 9.77 -21.90
C PHE A 185 -2.22 10.14 -20.43
N SER A 186 -1.78 9.20 -19.60
CA SER A 186 -1.43 9.44 -18.20
C SER A 186 -0.11 8.77 -17.85
N LEU A 187 0.63 9.36 -16.92
CA LEU A 187 1.87 8.83 -16.41
C LEU A 187 1.95 9.01 -14.89
N MET A 188 2.25 7.95 -14.19
CA MET A 188 2.66 8.00 -12.78
C MET A 188 4.08 7.49 -12.66
N THR A 189 4.91 8.23 -11.93
CA THR A 189 6.26 7.82 -11.52
C THR A 189 6.36 7.94 -10.01
N GLU A 190 6.92 6.92 -9.37
CA GLU A 190 7.10 6.93 -7.92
C GLU A 190 8.48 6.38 -7.57
N VAL A 191 9.20 7.11 -6.72
CA VAL A 191 10.45 6.67 -6.09
C VAL A 191 10.19 6.53 -4.61
N MET A 192 10.56 5.38 -4.03
CA MET A 192 10.33 5.10 -2.62
C MET A 192 11.59 4.63 -1.93
N ALA A 193 11.68 4.95 -0.64
CA ALA A 193 12.68 4.40 0.27
C ALA A 193 12.04 3.99 1.59
N GLY A 194 12.45 2.83 2.10
CA GLY A 194 12.14 2.36 3.44
C GLY A 194 13.42 2.15 4.21
N PHE A 195 13.54 2.77 5.38
CA PHE A 195 14.71 2.65 6.25
C PHE A 195 14.33 1.84 7.48
N ASN A 196 15.22 0.94 7.89
CA ASN A 196 14.96 -0.02 8.96
C ASN A 196 13.69 -0.84 8.67
N VAL A 197 13.74 -1.62 7.59
CA VAL A 197 12.62 -2.45 7.13
C VAL A 197 12.24 -3.48 8.19
N ILE A 198 10.96 -3.51 8.47
CA ILE A 198 10.40 -4.30 9.55
C ILE A 198 10.32 -5.78 9.16
N GLY A 199 10.69 -6.65 10.08
CA GLY A 199 10.56 -8.09 9.89
C GLY A 199 11.79 -8.79 9.34
N MET A 200 12.89 -8.08 9.10
CA MET A 200 14.16 -8.67 8.71
C MET A 200 14.98 -9.12 9.94
N LYS A 201 15.70 -10.24 9.82
CA LYS A 201 16.48 -10.81 10.94
C LYS A 201 17.58 -9.88 11.43
N ALA A 202 18.14 -9.07 10.57
CA ALA A 202 19.25 -8.17 10.87
C ALA A 202 18.85 -6.78 11.36
N GLY A 203 17.57 -6.43 11.33
CA GLY A 203 17.00 -5.25 12.03
C GLY A 203 17.23 -3.87 11.42
N ALA A 204 18.10 -3.71 10.44
CA ALA A 204 18.47 -2.38 9.92
C ALA A 204 18.65 -2.34 8.39
N GLU A 205 17.90 -3.14 7.69
CA GLU A 205 17.98 -3.19 6.24
C GLU A 205 17.16 -2.07 5.59
N ASN A 206 17.70 -1.49 4.54
CA ASN A 206 17.03 -0.44 3.78
C ASN A 206 16.57 -1.00 2.43
N VAL A 207 15.48 -0.45 1.91
CA VAL A 207 14.95 -0.80 0.61
C VAL A 207 14.65 0.47 -0.18
N PHE A 208 14.95 0.44 -1.47
CA PHE A 208 14.71 1.52 -2.41
C PHE A 208 14.02 0.97 -3.64
N GLY A 209 13.23 1.76 -4.30
CA GLY A 209 12.66 1.34 -5.56
C GLY A 209 12.00 2.44 -6.35
N VAL A 210 11.70 2.09 -7.58
CA VAL A 210 11.06 2.97 -8.56
C VAL A 210 9.91 2.23 -9.23
N THR A 211 8.85 2.97 -9.50
CA THR A 211 7.72 2.53 -10.33
C THR A 211 7.47 3.57 -11.40
N VAL A 212 7.31 3.14 -12.64
CA VAL A 212 6.91 3.97 -13.78
C VAL A 212 5.71 3.31 -14.44
N MET A 213 4.62 4.06 -14.56
CA MET A 213 3.34 3.51 -15.01
C MET A 213 2.64 4.46 -16.00
N PRO A 214 2.99 4.40 -17.30
CA PRO A 214 2.21 5.03 -18.35
C PRO A 214 0.90 4.26 -18.62
N SER A 215 -0.15 5.01 -18.96
CA SER A 215 -1.40 4.47 -19.48
C SER A 215 -1.94 5.30 -20.63
N TYR A 216 -2.76 4.69 -21.47
CA TYR A 216 -3.39 5.33 -22.61
C TYR A 216 -4.82 4.81 -22.82
N LYS A 217 -5.76 5.72 -22.90
CA LYS A 217 -7.16 5.42 -23.25
C LYS A 217 -7.33 5.39 -24.76
N PHE A 218 -7.55 4.20 -25.30
CA PHE A 218 -7.80 4.03 -26.74
C PHE A 218 -9.22 4.44 -27.11
N THR A 219 -10.17 4.22 -26.19
CA THR A 219 -11.57 4.61 -26.28
C THR A 219 -12.08 4.93 -24.88
N PRO A 220 -13.29 5.49 -24.71
CA PRO A 220 -13.88 5.69 -23.37
C PRO A 220 -13.97 4.41 -22.53
N HIS A 221 -14.06 3.24 -23.18
CA HIS A 221 -14.17 1.94 -22.51
C HIS A 221 -12.84 1.21 -22.35
N TRP A 222 -11.81 1.49 -23.16
CA TRP A 222 -10.58 0.72 -23.19
C TRP A 222 -9.35 1.55 -22.82
N GLU A 223 -8.60 1.11 -21.83
CA GLU A 223 -7.32 1.71 -21.41
C GLU A 223 -6.25 0.65 -21.28
N GLY A 224 -5.13 0.87 -21.98
CA GLY A 224 -3.91 0.08 -21.82
C GLY A 224 -3.03 0.66 -20.74
N VAL A 225 -2.34 -0.20 -19.99
CA VAL A 225 -1.38 0.21 -18.96
C VAL A 225 -0.13 -0.64 -19.03
N VAL A 226 1.00 0.02 -18.86
CA VAL A 226 2.31 -0.61 -18.68
C VAL A 226 2.83 -0.18 -17.32
N ARG A 227 3.41 -1.08 -16.53
CA ARG A 227 4.11 -0.73 -15.30
C ARG A 227 5.46 -1.45 -15.25
N TYR A 228 6.52 -0.67 -15.19
CA TYR A 228 7.82 -1.17 -14.77
C TYR A 228 8.02 -0.83 -13.30
N GLN A 229 8.55 -1.78 -12.55
CA GLN A 229 8.87 -1.60 -11.14
C GLN A 229 10.18 -2.32 -10.80
N MET A 230 10.98 -1.67 -9.95
CA MET A 230 12.21 -2.23 -9.42
C MET A 230 12.31 -1.89 -7.94
N ALA A 231 12.74 -2.84 -7.14
CA ALA A 231 13.09 -2.64 -5.74
C ALA A 231 14.45 -3.28 -5.47
N ALA A 232 15.27 -2.61 -4.67
CA ALA A 232 16.60 -3.07 -4.29
C ALA A 232 16.87 -2.76 -2.82
N GLY A 233 17.61 -3.66 -2.16
CA GLY A 233 18.00 -3.50 -0.76
C GLY A 233 18.59 -4.79 -0.23
N SER A 234 19.63 -4.71 0.61
CA SER A 234 20.37 -5.88 1.09
C SER A 234 19.46 -6.86 1.81
N ASN A 235 19.02 -7.90 1.08
CA ASN A 235 18.06 -8.91 1.52
C ASN A 235 16.75 -8.34 2.13
N ALA A 236 16.35 -7.15 1.68
CA ALA A 236 15.25 -6.37 2.26
C ALA A 236 13.99 -6.32 1.38
N VAL A 237 14.09 -6.72 0.11
CA VAL A 237 12.94 -6.76 -0.79
C VAL A 237 12.12 -8.01 -0.52
N LYS A 238 10.90 -7.82 -0.05
CA LYS A 238 10.00 -8.92 0.31
C LYS A 238 9.34 -9.54 -0.93
N TRP A 239 9.35 -10.85 -1.01
CA TRP A 239 8.63 -11.56 -2.07
C TRP A 239 7.13 -11.45 -1.85
N GLU A 240 6.42 -11.16 -2.93
CA GLU A 240 4.96 -11.17 -2.91
C GLU A 240 4.41 -12.55 -3.27
N LYS A 241 3.32 -12.92 -2.62
CA LYS A 241 2.66 -14.23 -2.83
C LYS A 241 2.21 -14.45 -4.29
N ARG A 242 1.93 -13.39 -5.03
CA ARG A 242 1.51 -13.49 -6.44
C ARG A 242 2.60 -14.03 -7.37
N TYR A 243 3.87 -13.91 -6.97
CA TYR A 243 4.99 -14.45 -7.75
C TYR A 243 5.39 -15.86 -7.31
N THR A 244 4.99 -16.26 -6.13
CA THR A 244 5.27 -17.58 -5.59
C THR A 244 3.96 -18.38 -5.57
N GLN A 245 3.80 -19.35 -6.42
CA GLN A 245 2.59 -20.19 -6.50
C GLN A 245 2.25 -20.94 -5.21
N ASN A 246 3.12 -20.91 -4.23
CA ASN A 246 2.94 -21.57 -2.95
C ASN A 246 2.94 -20.55 -1.81
N SER A 247 1.84 -20.48 -1.07
CA SER A 247 1.64 -19.59 0.08
C SER A 247 2.66 -19.82 1.22
N THR A 248 3.42 -20.90 1.18
CA THR A 248 4.44 -21.26 2.17
C THR A 248 5.77 -20.53 1.92
N TYR A 249 5.99 -19.99 0.73
CA TYR A 249 7.23 -19.30 0.39
C TYR A 249 7.16 -17.83 0.80
N SER A 250 7.82 -17.50 1.88
CA SER A 250 8.13 -16.13 2.26
C SER A 250 9.64 -15.94 2.15
N GLY A 251 10.07 -15.27 1.10
CA GLY A 251 11.49 -14.98 0.87
C GLY A 251 11.73 -13.49 0.78
N THR A 252 13.00 -13.15 0.81
CA THR A 252 13.51 -11.81 0.57
C THR A 252 14.61 -11.87 -0.48
N SER A 253 14.89 -10.77 -1.13
CA SER A 253 15.93 -10.65 -2.13
C SER A 253 16.64 -9.31 -2.05
N ASP A 254 17.82 -9.25 -2.68
CA ASP A 254 18.58 -8.01 -2.81
C ASP A 254 17.98 -7.10 -3.89
N CYS A 255 17.43 -7.70 -4.93
CA CYS A 255 16.81 -6.97 -6.03
C CYS A 255 15.62 -7.76 -6.59
N MET A 256 14.58 -7.05 -6.92
CA MET A 256 13.43 -7.56 -7.62
C MET A 256 12.94 -6.55 -8.63
N GLN A 257 12.59 -7.00 -9.83
CA GLN A 257 12.04 -6.16 -10.89
C GLN A 257 10.89 -6.88 -11.59
N ALA A 258 9.94 -6.09 -12.09
CA ALA A 258 8.83 -6.65 -12.84
C ALA A 258 8.33 -5.66 -13.90
N LEU A 259 7.86 -6.24 -15.00
CA LEU A 259 7.18 -5.53 -16.08
C LEU A 259 5.75 -6.09 -16.22
N TYR A 260 4.78 -5.23 -16.00
CA TYR A 260 3.36 -5.52 -16.15
C TYR A 260 2.82 -4.89 -17.43
N LEU A 261 2.03 -5.64 -18.17
CA LEU A 261 1.24 -5.18 -19.33
C LEU A 261 -0.21 -5.53 -19.05
N GLY A 262 -1.11 -4.56 -19.11
CA GLY A 262 -2.51 -4.77 -18.79
C GLY A 262 -3.46 -3.96 -19.66
N VAL A 263 -4.70 -4.37 -19.63
CA VAL A 263 -5.82 -3.69 -20.26
C VAL A 263 -7.01 -3.64 -19.30
N ASN A 264 -7.66 -2.48 -19.24
CA ASN A 264 -8.86 -2.23 -18.48
C ASN A 264 -10.04 -2.00 -19.45
N TYR A 265 -11.15 -2.67 -19.17
CA TYR A 265 -12.42 -2.43 -19.84
C TYR A 265 -13.41 -1.82 -18.84
N TYR A 266 -13.80 -0.58 -19.09
CA TYR A 266 -14.75 0.16 -18.28
C TYR A 266 -16.17 -0.10 -18.77
N ILE A 267 -17.02 -0.64 -17.89
CA ILE A 267 -18.40 -1.00 -18.23
C ILE A 267 -19.23 0.27 -18.43
N PHE A 268 -18.98 1.30 -17.61
CA PHE A 268 -19.72 2.56 -17.65
C PHE A 268 -18.80 3.71 -18.07
N GLU A 269 -19.06 4.31 -19.21
CA GLU A 269 -18.28 5.42 -19.76
C GLU A 269 -18.30 6.65 -18.84
N CYS A 270 -19.48 7.03 -18.33
CA CYS A 270 -19.64 8.20 -17.46
C CYS A 270 -19.11 7.99 -16.04
N SER A 271 -18.86 6.75 -15.63
CA SER A 271 -18.37 6.39 -14.30
C SER A 271 -17.40 5.19 -14.37
N PRO A 272 -16.21 5.37 -14.95
CA PRO A 272 -15.31 4.27 -15.28
C PRO A 272 -14.86 3.46 -14.05
N ASN A 273 -14.78 4.09 -12.88
CA ASN A 273 -14.38 3.41 -11.64
C ASN A 273 -15.53 2.68 -10.94
N MET A 274 -16.76 2.78 -11.44
CA MET A 274 -17.92 2.09 -10.86
C MET A 274 -17.84 0.57 -11.10
N ALA A 275 -17.47 0.16 -12.32
CA ALA A 275 -17.21 -1.25 -12.62
C ALA A 275 -16.27 -1.37 -13.82
N LYS A 276 -15.27 -2.25 -13.67
CA LYS A 276 -14.31 -2.56 -14.73
C LYS A 276 -13.82 -4.00 -14.69
N ILE A 277 -13.51 -4.53 -15.86
CA ILE A 277 -12.79 -5.79 -16.03
C ILE A 277 -11.34 -5.44 -16.34
N MET A 278 -10.43 -6.12 -15.70
CA MET A 278 -8.99 -5.92 -15.85
C MET A 278 -8.33 -7.23 -16.23
N ALA A 279 -7.45 -7.21 -17.21
CA ALA A 279 -6.61 -8.33 -17.56
C ALA A 279 -5.16 -7.87 -17.66
N GLY A 280 -4.23 -8.70 -17.21
CA GLY A 280 -2.82 -8.35 -17.25
C GLY A 280 -1.89 -9.54 -17.16
N ILE A 281 -0.72 -9.35 -17.74
CA ILE A 281 0.42 -10.25 -17.63
C ILE A 281 1.58 -9.52 -16.98
N GLU A 282 2.33 -10.19 -16.12
CA GLU A 282 3.48 -9.63 -15.47
C GLU A 282 4.65 -10.61 -15.52
N TYR A 283 5.80 -10.15 -15.99
CA TYR A 283 7.06 -10.86 -15.91
C TYR A 283 7.85 -10.31 -14.73
N ALA A 284 8.25 -11.16 -13.80
CA ALA A 284 9.03 -10.74 -12.64
C ALA A 284 10.31 -11.57 -12.52
N HIS A 285 11.37 -10.89 -12.08
CA HIS A 285 12.66 -11.48 -11.78
C HIS A 285 13.14 -11.00 -10.43
N SER A 286 13.65 -11.94 -9.63
CA SER A 286 14.21 -11.67 -8.30
C SER A 286 15.53 -12.41 -8.13
N ASN A 287 16.56 -11.70 -7.71
CA ASN A 287 17.82 -12.27 -7.27
C ASN A 287 17.66 -12.73 -5.81
N GLY A 288 17.22 -13.95 -5.60
CA GLY A 288 17.03 -14.45 -4.25
C GLY A 288 18.35 -14.92 -3.62
N THR A 289 18.62 -14.43 -2.43
CA THR A 289 19.49 -15.11 -1.48
C THR A 289 18.62 -15.49 -0.30
N ASP A 290 18.26 -16.73 -0.20
CA ASP A 290 17.40 -17.20 0.86
C ASP A 290 18.21 -17.87 1.98
N ALA A 291 17.87 -17.53 3.23
CA ALA A 291 18.28 -18.30 4.41
C ALA A 291 17.74 -19.74 4.36
N SER A 292 16.73 -20.03 3.56
CA SER A 292 16.15 -21.36 3.31
C SER A 292 16.66 -22.05 2.04
N ARG A 293 17.72 -21.56 1.40
CA ARG A 293 18.32 -22.08 0.15
C ARG A 293 17.45 -21.99 -1.09
N GLN A 294 16.47 -21.11 -1.14
CA GLN A 294 15.66 -20.90 -2.33
C GLN A 294 16.38 -19.97 -3.31
N LYS A 295 16.52 -20.43 -4.52
CA LYS A 295 16.99 -19.61 -5.66
C LYS A 295 15.92 -18.57 -5.97
N GLY A 296 16.35 -17.40 -6.48
CA GLY A 296 15.43 -16.33 -6.87
C GLY A 296 14.30 -16.79 -7.78
N PHE A 297 13.31 -15.96 -7.90
CA PHE A 297 12.14 -16.20 -8.75
C PHE A 297 12.34 -15.54 -10.12
N THR A 298 11.96 -16.25 -11.17
CA THR A 298 11.85 -15.71 -12.53
C THR A 298 10.65 -16.35 -13.21
N GLY A 299 9.70 -15.54 -13.65
CA GLY A 299 8.52 -16.12 -14.29
C GLY A 299 7.44 -15.12 -14.67
N TRP A 300 6.39 -15.67 -15.26
CA TRP A 300 5.20 -14.96 -15.71
C TRP A 300 4.04 -15.19 -14.77
N SER A 301 3.24 -14.17 -14.54
CA SER A 301 1.92 -14.27 -13.92
C SER A 301 0.84 -13.71 -14.85
N TYR A 302 -0.33 -14.35 -14.83
CA TYR A 302 -1.49 -13.97 -15.63
C TYR A 302 -2.66 -13.77 -14.69
N ASN A 303 -3.32 -12.62 -14.77
CA ASN A 303 -4.39 -12.27 -13.85
C ASN A 303 -5.56 -11.62 -14.59
N ILE A 304 -6.76 -11.96 -14.17
CA ILE A 304 -8.00 -11.30 -14.56
C ILE A 304 -8.72 -10.88 -13.28
N ALA A 305 -9.24 -9.68 -13.24
CA ALA A 305 -9.97 -9.15 -12.08
C ALA A 305 -11.22 -8.40 -12.54
N PHE A 306 -12.26 -8.49 -11.73
CA PHE A 306 -13.44 -7.64 -11.80
C PHE A 306 -13.43 -6.72 -10.59
N ARG A 307 -13.58 -5.42 -10.80
CA ARG A 307 -13.65 -4.42 -9.74
C ARG A 307 -14.94 -3.65 -9.82
N THR A 308 -15.57 -3.46 -8.67
CA THR A 308 -16.78 -2.63 -8.52
C THR A 308 -16.56 -1.66 -7.36
N ASN A 309 -17.26 -0.55 -7.40
CA ASN A 309 -17.38 0.45 -6.33
C ASN A 309 -18.88 0.66 -6.08
N PHE A 310 -19.31 0.36 -4.86
CA PHE A 310 -20.69 0.50 -4.41
C PHE A 310 -20.84 1.72 -3.51
#